data_1905beaaeb4d28bc7525c81ccb33e642
#
_entry.id   1905beaaeb4d28bc7525c81ccb33e642
#
_cell.length_a   1.000
_cell.length_b   1.000
_cell.length_c   1.000
_cell.angle_alpha   90.00
_cell.angle_beta   90.00
_cell.angle_gamma   90.00
#
_symmetry.space_group_name_H-M   'P 1'
#
loop_
_entity.id
_entity.type
_entity.pdbx_description
1 polymer ?
#
loop_
_entity_poly.entity_id
_entity_poly.type
_entity_poly.pdbx_seq_one_letter_code
_entity_poly.pdbx_strand_id
1 'polypeptide(L)'
;MKRVWLWGAVLGASALLNGCTSDTDNDGGTPPPAHQEGYADPDGVILLNQGARMSENGSISYLAPDGSIEKDVYRTVNGSAFGNEAMDLDMCNGKIYIMSNNLYRPNNEAGDGCLVVADAETFRREKVFTADDLTFPRPEGSLEEQEMLPLLTPLENIAVMDEHNIFFSDSQGLFRLDGTTGELNIVKGSYAFGNQGATIETVVSTRGMTVIGDHLYCAGGGFWSETKLFEFTRGSDEVTRELPLKGEFISGICRTGDHELLVATCGRSGSTKSYLTYVDTDSWSITLERPLNADISAEFMNSSGVTLAGDYLYFAAGSLTVSRLSLKTWEVEEYIHVTDDAPEARYLTCNVVADPERQLLYVSVSNELGEAIVSDGNILVYDCSGEEPVLKNNLVNRGSYPVNIYPVSRFYR
;
A
#
# COMPACT_ATOMS: atom_id res chain seq x y z
N MET A 1 -34.99 16.52 -68.21
CA MET A 1 -36.18 16.67 -67.38
C MET A 1 -35.77 16.44 -65.94
N LYS A 2 -35.45 17.42 -65.22
CA LYS A 2 -36.08 18.15 -64.08
C LYS A 2 -36.85 17.19 -63.14
N ARG A 3 -36.33 17.12 -61.87
CA ARG A 3 -36.96 17.48 -60.57
C ARG A 3 -36.16 16.93 -59.40
N VAL A 4 -35.54 17.72 -58.59
CA VAL A 4 -35.96 18.58 -57.45
C VAL A 4 -36.20 17.79 -56.14
N TRP A 5 -35.26 17.92 -55.24
CA TRP A 5 -35.16 18.25 -53.81
C TRP A 5 -36.37 18.01 -52.90
N LEU A 6 -36.19 17.39 -51.74
CA LEU A 6 -36.71 17.95 -50.51
C LEU A 6 -35.89 17.44 -49.29
N TRP A 7 -35.45 18.40 -48.50
CA TRP A 7 -34.83 18.27 -47.16
C TRP A 7 -35.92 17.98 -46.13
N GLY A 8 -35.64 17.05 -45.20
CA GLY A 8 -36.46 16.85 -43.99
C GLY A 8 -35.55 16.90 -42.76
N ALA A 9 -35.50 18.07 -42.13
CA ALA A 9 -34.94 18.22 -40.80
C ALA A 9 -35.92 17.67 -39.75
N VAL A 10 -35.48 16.74 -38.94
CA VAL A 10 -36.23 16.32 -37.74
C VAL A 10 -35.53 16.88 -36.53
N LEU A 11 -36.17 17.89 -35.92
CA LEU A 11 -35.88 18.37 -34.57
C LEU A 11 -36.41 17.35 -33.57
N GLY A 12 -35.53 16.72 -32.84
CA GLY A 12 -35.85 15.89 -31.67
C GLY A 12 -35.76 16.71 -30.40
N ALA A 13 -36.86 16.93 -29.76
CA ALA A 13 -37.03 17.69 -28.52
C ALA A 13 -36.41 16.96 -27.33
N SER A 14 -35.54 17.65 -26.61
CA SER A 14 -35.00 17.28 -25.31
C SER A 14 -36.11 17.41 -24.26
N ALA A 15 -36.55 16.32 -23.67
CA ALA A 15 -37.44 16.35 -22.49
C ALA A 15 -36.53 16.42 -21.24
N LEU A 16 -36.49 17.59 -20.62
CA LEU A 16 -35.98 17.78 -19.25
C LEU A 16 -37.01 17.20 -18.28
N LEU A 17 -36.65 16.13 -17.61
CA LEU A 17 -37.37 15.69 -16.41
C LEU A 17 -36.61 16.21 -15.19
N ASN A 18 -37.13 17.29 -14.62
CA ASN A 18 -36.81 17.69 -13.26
C ASN A 18 -37.46 16.68 -12.29
N GLY A 19 -36.65 15.87 -11.65
CA GLY A 19 -37.03 15.06 -10.52
C GLY A 19 -36.50 15.71 -9.25
N CYS A 20 -37.41 15.91 -8.30
CA CYS A 20 -37.19 16.62 -7.06
C CYS A 20 -36.09 16.05 -6.18
N THR A 21 -35.33 16.99 -5.65
CA THR A 21 -34.37 16.89 -4.55
C THR A 21 -34.99 16.33 -3.28
N SER A 22 -34.33 15.38 -2.69
CA SER A 22 -34.29 15.20 -1.25
C SER A 22 -32.85 15.42 -0.81
N ASP A 23 -32.65 16.45 0.01
CA ASP A 23 -31.41 16.76 0.68
C ASP A 23 -30.94 15.52 1.47
N THR A 24 -29.83 14.96 1.06
CA THR A 24 -28.98 14.12 1.91
C THR A 24 -27.57 14.67 1.81
N ASP A 25 -27.00 14.88 2.95
CA ASP A 25 -25.73 15.50 3.20
C ASP A 25 -24.64 14.93 2.27
N ASN A 26 -23.99 15.85 1.58
CA ASN A 26 -22.95 15.57 0.61
C ASN A 26 -21.64 15.39 1.37
N ASP A 27 -21.36 14.19 1.83
CA ASP A 27 -20.04 13.80 2.25
C ASP A 27 -19.17 13.65 0.98
N GLY A 28 -18.09 14.44 0.92
CA GLY A 28 -17.29 14.68 -0.27
C GLY A 28 -16.39 13.51 -0.71
N GLY A 29 -16.85 12.29 -0.63
CA GLY A 29 -16.25 11.16 -1.30
C GLY A 29 -16.52 11.24 -2.80
N THR A 30 -15.51 11.37 -3.63
CA THR A 30 -15.65 11.25 -5.08
C THR A 30 -16.18 9.85 -5.37
N PRO A 31 -17.36 9.70 -6.01
CA PRO A 31 -17.82 8.36 -6.41
C PRO A 31 -16.75 7.73 -7.31
N PRO A 32 -16.51 6.41 -7.20
CA PRO A 32 -15.57 5.72 -8.07
C PRO A 32 -15.96 6.00 -9.53
N PRO A 33 -14.98 6.35 -10.38
CA PRO A 33 -15.25 6.59 -11.79
C PRO A 33 -15.86 5.34 -12.42
N ALA A 34 -16.94 5.50 -13.17
CA ALA A 34 -17.57 4.41 -13.89
C ALA A 34 -16.55 3.83 -14.89
N HIS A 35 -16.13 2.59 -14.64
CA HIS A 35 -15.23 1.78 -15.48
C HIS A 35 -14.08 2.59 -16.11
N GLN A 36 -12.96 2.67 -15.39
CA GLN A 36 -11.71 3.09 -15.99
C GLN A 36 -11.18 1.92 -16.84
N GLU A 37 -10.82 2.22 -18.07
CA GLU A 37 -10.10 1.27 -18.94
C GLU A 37 -8.59 1.31 -18.59
N GLY A 38 -7.86 0.24 -18.92
CA GLY A 38 -6.42 0.16 -18.67
C GLY A 38 -6.05 -0.37 -17.28
N TYR A 39 -4.86 0.02 -16.81
CA TYR A 39 -4.30 -0.51 -15.56
C TYR A 39 -4.91 0.10 -14.28
N ALA A 40 -5.73 1.11 -14.42
CA ALA A 40 -6.49 1.73 -13.33
C ALA A 40 -7.90 1.12 -13.16
N ASP A 41 -8.23 0.02 -13.86
CA ASP A 41 -9.50 -0.69 -13.68
C ASP A 41 -9.65 -1.16 -12.22
N PRO A 42 -10.69 -0.76 -11.49
CA PRO A 42 -10.89 -1.13 -10.09
C PRO A 42 -11.01 -2.64 -9.85
N ASP A 43 -11.38 -3.41 -10.88
CA ASP A 43 -11.41 -4.87 -10.82
C ASP A 43 -10.06 -5.54 -11.09
N GLY A 44 -9.04 -4.75 -11.47
CA GLY A 44 -7.68 -5.21 -11.69
C GLY A 44 -6.87 -5.33 -10.39
N VAL A 45 -5.69 -5.96 -10.50
CA VAL A 45 -4.74 -6.10 -9.40
C VAL A 45 -3.33 -5.83 -9.88
N ILE A 46 -2.61 -4.97 -9.16
CA ILE A 46 -1.21 -4.68 -9.42
C ILE A 46 -0.34 -5.55 -8.52
N LEU A 47 0.64 -6.23 -9.09
CA LEU A 47 1.63 -7.02 -8.39
C LEU A 47 2.97 -6.30 -8.49
N LEU A 48 3.47 -5.81 -7.37
CA LEU A 48 4.79 -5.18 -7.29
C LEU A 48 5.84 -6.25 -7.01
N ASN A 49 6.75 -6.47 -7.94
CA ASN A 49 7.83 -7.44 -7.84
C ASN A 49 9.12 -6.74 -7.47
N GLN A 50 9.81 -7.25 -6.44
CA GLN A 50 11.02 -6.62 -5.89
C GLN A 50 12.17 -6.55 -6.89
N GLY A 51 12.34 -7.61 -7.68
CA GLY A 51 13.56 -7.85 -8.44
C GLY A 51 14.70 -8.39 -7.56
N ALA A 52 15.64 -9.06 -8.17
CA ALA A 52 16.79 -9.59 -7.49
C ALA A 52 17.88 -8.51 -7.34
N ARG A 53 18.22 -8.19 -6.12
CA ARG A 53 19.06 -7.04 -5.69
C ARG A 53 20.20 -6.65 -6.63
N MET A 54 20.96 -7.62 -7.11
CA MET A 54 22.15 -7.40 -7.95
C MET A 54 21.97 -7.80 -9.42
N SER A 55 20.90 -8.53 -9.75
CA SER A 55 20.72 -9.16 -11.06
C SER A 55 19.46 -8.72 -11.81
N GLU A 56 18.48 -8.14 -11.12
CA GLU A 56 17.22 -7.72 -11.72
C GLU A 56 16.71 -6.41 -11.14
N ASN A 57 16.12 -5.57 -11.99
CA ASN A 57 15.30 -4.46 -11.55
C ASN A 57 13.92 -4.95 -11.07
N GLY A 58 13.27 -4.15 -10.26
CA GLY A 58 11.87 -4.35 -9.93
C GLY A 58 10.97 -4.29 -11.17
N SER A 59 9.84 -4.96 -11.10
CA SER A 59 8.85 -4.98 -12.18
C SER A 59 7.43 -4.88 -11.64
N ILE A 60 6.49 -4.56 -12.50
CA ILE A 60 5.07 -4.56 -12.19
C ILE A 60 4.38 -5.54 -13.12
N SER A 61 3.62 -6.47 -12.53
CA SER A 61 2.68 -7.29 -13.26
C SER A 61 1.25 -6.83 -12.98
N TYR A 62 0.38 -6.94 -13.95
CA TYR A 62 -1.04 -6.60 -13.83
C TYR A 62 -1.89 -7.85 -14.05
N LEU A 63 -2.72 -8.16 -13.08
CA LEU A 63 -3.74 -9.19 -13.17
C LEU A 63 -5.04 -8.51 -13.59
N ALA A 64 -5.44 -8.76 -14.83
CA ALA A 64 -6.66 -8.20 -15.40
C ALA A 64 -7.93 -8.87 -14.84
N PRO A 65 -9.10 -8.22 -14.93
CA PRO A 65 -10.37 -8.76 -14.45
C PRO A 65 -10.76 -10.11 -15.07
N ASP A 66 -10.29 -10.41 -16.28
CA ASP A 66 -10.52 -11.70 -16.95
C ASP A 66 -9.61 -12.84 -16.46
N GLY A 67 -8.71 -12.54 -15.51
CA GLY A 67 -7.76 -13.48 -14.92
C GLY A 67 -6.44 -13.62 -15.69
N SER A 68 -6.22 -12.88 -16.77
CA SER A 68 -4.94 -12.85 -17.48
C SER A 68 -3.90 -12.03 -16.72
N ILE A 69 -2.61 -12.43 -16.80
CA ILE A 69 -1.49 -11.69 -16.22
C ILE A 69 -0.65 -11.07 -17.35
N GLU A 70 -0.50 -9.75 -17.28
CA GLU A 70 0.45 -9.01 -18.08
C GLU A 70 1.69 -8.72 -17.23
N LYS A 71 2.88 -9.09 -17.72
CA LYS A 71 4.15 -8.95 -16.97
C LYS A 71 4.93 -7.74 -17.44
N ASP A 72 5.69 -7.17 -16.48
CA ASP A 72 6.63 -6.06 -16.71
C ASP A 72 6.01 -4.88 -17.49
N VAL A 73 4.77 -4.51 -17.08
CA VAL A 73 3.95 -3.51 -17.77
C VAL A 73 4.66 -2.15 -17.81
N TYR A 74 5.35 -1.75 -16.73
CA TYR A 74 6.05 -0.47 -16.72
C TYR A 74 7.15 -0.41 -17.78
N ARG A 75 8.00 -1.42 -17.87
CA ARG A 75 9.08 -1.50 -18.86
C ARG A 75 8.53 -1.57 -20.29
N THR A 76 7.47 -2.36 -20.48
CA THR A 76 6.83 -2.49 -21.78
C THR A 76 6.37 -1.12 -22.31
N VAL A 77 5.85 -0.27 -21.44
CA VAL A 77 5.36 1.07 -21.80
C VAL A 77 6.51 2.08 -21.96
N ASN A 78 7.51 2.05 -21.08
CA ASN A 78 8.52 3.12 -20.97
C ASN A 78 9.88 2.78 -21.58
N GLY A 79 10.12 1.52 -21.93
CA GLY A 79 11.39 1.04 -22.47
C GLY A 79 12.54 0.96 -21.46
N SER A 80 12.28 1.21 -20.16
CA SER A 80 13.22 1.17 -19.05
C SER A 80 12.56 0.62 -17.80
N ALA A 81 13.33 0.11 -16.83
CA ALA A 81 12.83 -0.25 -15.52
C ALA A 81 12.64 1.01 -14.65
N PHE A 82 11.69 1.00 -13.71
CA PHE A 82 11.52 2.11 -12.78
C PHE A 82 12.66 2.18 -11.75
N GLY A 83 13.17 1.06 -11.29
CA GLY A 83 14.26 0.99 -10.32
C GLY A 83 14.46 -0.43 -9.82
N ASN A 84 15.47 -0.63 -8.99
CA ASN A 84 15.73 -1.91 -8.37
C ASN A 84 15.39 -1.91 -6.88
N GLU A 85 15.12 -3.08 -6.32
CA GLU A 85 14.56 -3.22 -4.98
C GLU A 85 13.27 -2.40 -4.84
N ALA A 86 12.24 -2.82 -5.59
CA ALA A 86 10.90 -2.22 -5.48
C ALA A 86 10.39 -2.31 -4.04
N MET A 87 9.89 -1.21 -3.51
CA MET A 87 9.52 -1.11 -2.10
C MET A 87 8.01 -1.06 -1.91
N ASP A 88 7.35 -0.09 -2.51
CA ASP A 88 5.92 0.14 -2.35
C ASP A 88 5.37 0.99 -3.49
N LEU A 89 4.06 1.08 -3.62
CA LEU A 89 3.39 1.99 -4.52
C LEU A 89 2.06 2.48 -3.95
N ASP A 90 1.63 3.65 -4.43
CA ASP A 90 0.32 4.20 -4.14
C ASP A 90 -0.28 4.86 -5.38
N MET A 91 -1.60 5.03 -5.41
CA MET A 91 -2.30 5.71 -6.50
C MET A 91 -3.16 6.84 -5.94
N CYS A 92 -3.06 8.00 -6.58
CA CYS A 92 -3.84 9.17 -6.21
C CYS A 92 -4.09 10.06 -7.43
N ASN A 93 -5.33 10.53 -7.61
CA ASN A 93 -5.71 11.48 -8.64
C ASN A 93 -5.28 11.07 -10.07
N GLY A 94 -5.46 9.78 -10.43
CA GLY A 94 -5.12 9.25 -11.75
C GLY A 94 -3.62 9.07 -11.99
N LYS A 95 -2.80 9.18 -10.96
CA LYS A 95 -1.36 8.91 -11.01
C LYS A 95 -0.99 7.74 -10.14
N ILE A 96 0.03 6.99 -10.56
CA ILE A 96 0.67 5.94 -9.76
C ILE A 96 2.06 6.41 -9.37
N TYR A 97 2.41 6.19 -8.10
CA TYR A 97 3.67 6.55 -7.48
C TYR A 97 4.40 5.27 -7.11
N ILE A 98 5.51 4.98 -7.76
CA ILE A 98 6.26 3.72 -7.61
C ILE A 98 7.58 4.03 -6.92
N MET A 99 7.81 3.40 -5.78
CA MET A 99 9.01 3.61 -4.97
C MET A 99 9.96 2.42 -5.04
N SER A 100 11.25 2.71 -5.19
CA SER A 100 12.32 1.73 -5.19
C SER A 100 13.58 2.28 -4.52
N ASN A 101 14.46 1.42 -4.02
CA ASN A 101 15.75 1.86 -3.49
C ASN A 101 16.71 2.34 -4.59
N ASN A 102 16.61 1.75 -5.77
CA ASN A 102 17.39 2.06 -6.97
C ASN A 102 18.91 2.19 -6.74
N LEU A 103 19.47 1.35 -5.85
CA LEU A 103 20.87 1.38 -5.42
C LEU A 103 21.84 0.74 -6.41
N TYR A 104 21.34 -0.17 -7.23
CA TYR A 104 22.15 -1.02 -8.09
C TYR A 104 21.78 -0.83 -9.55
N ARG A 105 22.66 -1.32 -10.43
CA ARG A 105 22.45 -1.37 -11.87
C ARG A 105 22.50 -2.82 -12.35
N PRO A 106 21.46 -3.61 -12.14
CA PRO A 106 21.41 -4.99 -12.58
C PRO A 106 21.72 -5.11 -14.07
N ASN A 107 22.64 -5.99 -14.45
CA ASN A 107 23.05 -6.16 -15.85
C ASN A 107 23.48 -4.85 -16.58
N ASN A 108 24.04 -3.89 -15.85
CA ASN A 108 24.38 -2.53 -16.30
C ASN A 108 23.17 -1.68 -16.73
N GLU A 109 21.96 -2.07 -16.41
CA GLU A 109 20.76 -1.29 -16.62
C GLU A 109 20.47 -0.44 -15.39
N ALA A 110 20.48 0.86 -15.52
CA ALA A 110 20.02 1.77 -14.49
C ALA A 110 18.49 1.76 -14.45
N GLY A 111 17.91 1.71 -13.24
CA GLY A 111 16.50 2.09 -13.09
C GLY A 111 16.31 3.59 -13.27
N ASP A 112 15.06 4.00 -13.51
CA ASP A 112 14.73 5.42 -13.74
C ASP A 112 15.00 6.27 -12.49
N GLY A 113 14.58 5.85 -11.29
CA GLY A 113 14.81 6.61 -10.05
C GLY A 113 14.34 5.92 -8.79
N CYS A 114 14.38 6.65 -7.68
CA CYS A 114 13.88 6.18 -6.39
C CYS A 114 12.37 6.31 -6.26
N LEU A 115 11.80 7.37 -6.84
CA LEU A 115 10.36 7.58 -6.95
C LEU A 115 10.00 7.93 -8.39
N VAL A 116 9.13 7.14 -8.98
CA VAL A 116 8.59 7.37 -10.32
C VAL A 116 7.11 7.69 -10.20
N VAL A 117 6.70 8.77 -10.87
CA VAL A 117 5.30 9.14 -11.04
C VAL A 117 4.90 8.83 -12.47
N ALA A 118 3.82 8.08 -12.65
CA ALA A 118 3.29 7.71 -13.94
C ALA A 118 1.77 7.89 -13.98
N ASP A 119 1.22 7.97 -15.18
CA ASP A 119 -0.22 7.92 -15.39
C ASP A 119 -0.77 6.55 -15.00
N ALA A 120 -1.83 6.50 -14.19
CA ALA A 120 -2.33 5.26 -13.61
C ALA A 120 -3.01 4.33 -14.63
N GLU A 121 -3.63 4.87 -15.68
CA GLU A 121 -4.29 4.05 -16.71
C GLU A 121 -3.29 3.40 -17.67
N THR A 122 -2.21 4.11 -17.98
CA THR A 122 -1.28 3.71 -19.05
C THR A 122 0.10 3.29 -18.55
N PHE A 123 0.44 3.53 -17.29
CA PHE A 123 1.79 3.44 -16.73
C PHE A 123 2.83 4.30 -17.44
N ARG A 124 2.42 5.26 -18.26
CA ARG A 124 3.35 6.18 -18.93
C ARG A 124 4.00 7.09 -17.89
N ARG A 125 5.33 7.04 -17.81
CA ARG A 125 6.14 7.86 -16.91
C ARG A 125 5.95 9.34 -17.18
N GLU A 126 5.69 10.11 -16.13
CA GLU A 126 5.53 11.57 -16.17
C GLU A 126 6.69 12.28 -15.46
N LYS A 127 7.11 11.78 -14.29
CA LYS A 127 8.16 12.39 -13.48
C LYS A 127 9.01 11.32 -12.80
N VAL A 128 10.25 11.68 -12.53
CA VAL A 128 11.21 10.83 -11.81
C VAL A 128 11.92 11.67 -10.77
N PHE A 129 12.14 11.09 -9.61
CA PHE A 129 13.03 11.59 -8.58
C PHE A 129 14.13 10.58 -8.37
N THR A 130 15.37 10.99 -8.57
CA THR A 130 16.58 10.19 -8.29
C THR A 130 17.00 10.39 -6.83
N ALA A 131 17.97 9.62 -6.36
CA ALA A 131 18.52 9.82 -5.01
C ALA A 131 19.12 11.23 -4.82
N ASP A 132 19.68 11.81 -5.87
CA ASP A 132 20.26 13.17 -5.81
C ASP A 132 19.18 14.26 -5.71
N ASP A 133 17.96 13.99 -6.19
CA ASP A 133 16.83 14.91 -6.09
C ASP A 133 16.16 14.84 -4.69
N LEU A 134 16.36 13.73 -3.96
CA LEU A 134 15.70 13.45 -2.69
C LEU A 134 16.66 13.74 -1.52
N THR A 135 16.91 15.03 -1.29
CA THR A 135 17.67 15.52 -0.14
C THR A 135 16.81 16.47 0.68
N PHE A 136 17.03 16.50 2.00
CA PHE A 136 16.23 17.29 2.92
C PHE A 136 17.10 18.17 3.82
N PRO A 137 16.59 19.32 4.30
CA PRO A 137 17.31 20.18 5.21
C PRO A 137 17.63 19.46 6.53
N ARG A 138 18.86 19.61 7.00
CA ARG A 138 19.27 19.08 8.31
C ARG A 138 18.37 19.59 9.43
N PRO A 139 17.75 18.69 10.22
CA PRO A 139 16.90 19.09 11.32
C PRO A 139 17.66 19.87 12.39
N GLU A 140 17.00 20.83 13.01
CA GLU A 140 17.56 21.56 14.15
C GLU A 140 17.89 20.60 15.31
N GLY A 141 19.10 20.71 15.85
CA GLY A 141 19.60 19.82 16.91
C GLY A 141 20.42 18.63 16.41
N SER A 142 20.46 18.36 15.12
CA SER A 142 21.37 17.37 14.52
C SER A 142 22.81 17.87 14.54
N LEU A 143 23.75 16.96 14.80
CA LEU A 143 25.20 17.22 14.72
C LEU A 143 25.80 16.87 13.36
N GLU A 144 24.99 16.50 12.38
CA GLU A 144 25.45 16.30 11.00
C GLU A 144 26.10 17.58 10.46
N GLU A 145 27.20 17.44 9.72
CA GLU A 145 27.93 18.61 9.21
C GLU A 145 27.29 19.22 7.96
N GLN A 146 26.59 18.40 7.17
CA GLN A 146 25.97 18.83 5.93
C GLN A 146 24.66 19.58 6.19
N GLU A 147 24.41 20.63 5.41
CA GLU A 147 23.13 21.38 5.49
C GLU A 147 21.96 20.62 4.84
N MET A 148 22.23 19.87 3.77
CA MET A 148 21.28 18.98 3.11
C MET A 148 21.72 17.54 3.31
N LEU A 149 20.81 16.70 3.77
CA LEU A 149 21.05 15.30 4.07
C LEU A 149 20.38 14.41 3.01
N PRO A 150 21.02 13.30 2.60
CA PRO A 150 20.41 12.32 1.73
C PRO A 150 19.45 11.43 2.49
N LEU A 151 18.51 10.81 1.76
CA LEU A 151 17.77 9.67 2.25
C LEU A 151 18.69 8.48 2.51
N LEU A 152 18.33 7.68 3.51
CA LEU A 152 18.97 6.39 3.77
C LEU A 152 18.11 5.26 3.16
N THR A 153 18.77 4.15 2.90
CA THR A 153 18.06 2.96 2.44
C THR A 153 18.01 1.89 3.53
N PRO A 154 16.99 1.06 3.58
CA PRO A 154 15.87 1.03 2.61
C PRO A 154 14.87 2.17 2.81
N LEU A 155 14.28 2.63 1.70
CA LEU A 155 13.00 3.31 1.74
C LEU A 155 11.94 2.29 2.15
N GLU A 156 10.87 2.75 2.80
CA GLU A 156 9.83 1.83 3.27
C GLU A 156 8.51 2.02 2.49
N ASN A 157 7.42 2.35 3.19
CA ASN A 157 6.11 2.50 2.55
C ASN A 157 5.86 3.93 2.08
N ILE A 158 4.94 4.07 1.12
CA ILE A 158 4.50 5.35 0.57
C ILE A 158 2.99 5.52 0.78
N ALA A 159 2.55 6.75 1.04
CA ALA A 159 1.16 7.15 1.02
C ALA A 159 1.03 8.54 0.39
N VAL A 160 0.08 8.69 -0.52
CA VAL A 160 -0.09 9.90 -1.31
C VAL A 160 -1.47 10.51 -1.02
N MET A 161 -1.48 11.73 -0.48
CA MET A 161 -2.71 12.49 -0.29
C MET A 161 -3.06 13.33 -1.52
N ASP A 162 -2.05 13.88 -2.15
CA ASP A 162 -2.06 14.60 -3.44
C ASP A 162 -0.62 14.82 -3.93
N GLU A 163 -0.44 15.53 -5.05
CA GLU A 163 0.87 15.77 -5.65
C GLU A 163 1.81 16.66 -4.81
N HIS A 164 1.29 17.40 -3.83
CA HIS A 164 2.07 18.22 -2.89
C HIS A 164 2.32 17.51 -1.55
N ASN A 165 1.69 16.37 -1.33
CA ASN A 165 1.69 15.65 -0.07
C ASN A 165 1.93 14.16 -0.30
N ILE A 166 3.16 13.82 -0.67
CA ILE A 166 3.66 12.47 -0.87
C ILE A 166 4.48 12.10 0.38
N PHE A 167 4.01 11.13 1.15
CA PHE A 167 4.66 10.69 2.37
C PHE A 167 5.33 9.34 2.19
N PHE A 168 6.56 9.22 2.64
CA PHE A 168 7.30 7.96 2.70
C PHE A 168 8.34 8.01 3.81
N SER A 169 8.92 6.87 4.19
CA SER A 169 9.89 6.82 5.27
C SER A 169 11.17 6.10 4.88
N ASP A 170 12.20 6.37 5.67
CA ASP A 170 13.41 5.56 5.78
C ASP A 170 13.75 5.35 7.27
N SER A 171 14.96 4.88 7.57
CA SER A 171 15.40 4.68 8.95
C SER A 171 15.57 5.98 9.76
N GLN A 172 15.49 7.14 9.13
CA GLN A 172 15.64 8.44 9.79
C GLN A 172 14.30 9.01 10.27
N GLY A 173 13.22 8.81 9.50
CA GLY A 173 11.89 9.34 9.85
C GLY A 173 10.88 9.24 8.73
N LEU A 174 9.76 9.92 8.90
CA LEU A 174 8.77 10.15 7.85
C LEU A 174 9.12 11.43 7.12
N PHE A 175 9.00 11.39 5.79
CA PHE A 175 9.25 12.53 4.92
C PHE A 175 7.97 12.93 4.20
N ARG A 176 7.83 14.23 3.93
CA ARG A 176 6.84 14.77 3.02
C ARG A 176 7.54 15.41 1.82
N LEU A 177 7.22 14.92 0.64
CA LEU A 177 7.70 15.45 -0.65
C LEU A 177 6.58 16.24 -1.30
N ASP A 178 6.87 17.46 -1.71
CA ASP A 178 6.10 18.17 -2.72
C ASP A 178 6.54 17.67 -4.11
N GLY A 179 5.72 16.84 -4.73
CA GLY A 179 6.02 16.25 -6.03
C GLY A 179 6.07 17.27 -7.16
N THR A 180 5.55 18.50 -6.99
CA THR A 180 5.59 19.56 -7.99
C THR A 180 6.92 20.32 -7.92
N THR A 181 7.31 20.76 -6.74
CA THR A 181 8.54 21.56 -6.53
C THR A 181 9.79 20.71 -6.34
N GLY A 182 9.63 19.47 -5.83
CA GLY A 182 10.74 18.60 -5.43
C GLY A 182 11.23 18.90 -4.01
N GLU A 183 10.56 19.76 -3.26
CA GLU A 183 10.92 20.06 -1.87
C GLU A 183 10.62 18.85 -1.00
N LEU A 184 11.65 18.38 -0.28
CA LEU A 184 11.56 17.25 0.64
C LEU A 184 11.85 17.72 2.07
N ASN A 185 10.95 17.44 2.98
CA ASN A 185 11.09 17.76 4.38
C ASN A 185 10.93 16.50 5.26
N ILE A 186 11.78 16.37 6.28
CA ILE A 186 11.56 15.38 7.33
C ILE A 186 10.48 15.91 8.28
N VAL A 187 9.49 15.08 8.61
CA VAL A 187 8.36 15.49 9.45
C VAL A 187 8.79 15.50 10.91
N LYS A 188 8.72 16.67 11.54
CA LYS A 188 9.08 16.85 12.95
C LYS A 188 8.16 16.03 13.85
N GLY A 189 8.76 15.30 14.80
CA GLY A 189 8.06 14.37 15.68
C GLY A 189 8.00 12.94 15.14
N SER A 190 8.37 12.68 13.88
CA SER A 190 8.54 11.33 13.33
C SER A 190 9.92 10.74 13.58
N TYR A 191 10.83 11.50 14.18
CA TYR A 191 12.21 11.10 14.43
C TYR A 191 12.68 11.53 15.82
N ALA A 192 13.74 10.89 16.29
CA ALA A 192 14.49 11.25 17.49
C ALA A 192 15.99 11.33 17.17
N PHE A 193 16.75 11.97 18.06
CA PHE A 193 18.21 12.00 17.95
C PHE A 193 18.84 10.90 18.80
N GLY A 194 19.54 9.97 18.15
CA GLY A 194 20.41 9.00 18.79
C GLY A 194 21.82 9.52 18.99
N ASN A 195 22.65 8.79 19.74
CA ASN A 195 24.06 9.10 19.95
C ASN A 195 24.34 10.57 20.31
N GLN A 196 23.50 11.17 21.15
CA GLN A 196 23.62 12.58 21.58
C GLN A 196 23.51 13.59 20.41
N GLY A 197 22.74 13.26 19.36
CA GLY A 197 22.52 14.11 18.20
C GLY A 197 23.33 13.75 16.95
N ALA A 198 24.17 12.71 17.04
CA ALA A 198 24.98 12.24 15.91
C ALA A 198 24.21 11.38 14.90
N THR A 199 23.03 10.85 15.27
CA THR A 199 22.16 10.09 14.40
C THR A 199 20.74 10.61 14.46
N ILE A 200 20.01 10.49 13.34
CA ILE A 200 18.57 10.72 13.26
C ILE A 200 17.95 9.33 13.11
N GLU A 201 16.98 9.01 13.95
CA GLU A 201 16.38 7.68 14.03
C GLU A 201 14.86 7.79 14.01
N THR A 202 14.19 7.01 13.17
CA THR A 202 12.73 7.02 13.09
C THR A 202 12.08 6.55 14.39
N VAL A 203 10.95 7.17 14.75
CA VAL A 203 10.06 6.71 15.82
C VAL A 203 8.71 6.26 15.27
N VAL A 204 8.53 6.31 13.96
CA VAL A 204 7.33 5.84 13.26
C VAL A 204 7.62 4.56 12.50
N SER A 205 6.57 3.79 12.23
CA SER A 205 6.58 2.65 11.30
C SER A 205 5.51 2.89 10.27
N THR A 206 5.86 2.80 9.01
CA THR A 206 4.94 3.08 7.91
C THR A 206 4.14 1.86 7.45
N ARG A 207 4.24 0.73 8.15
CA ARG A 207 3.44 -0.46 7.87
C ARG A 207 1.96 -0.15 8.00
N GLY A 208 1.26 -0.16 6.87
CA GLY A 208 -0.18 0.07 6.83
C GLY A 208 -0.57 1.55 7.00
N MET A 209 0.23 2.51 6.53
CA MET A 209 -0.20 3.90 6.43
C MET A 209 -1.57 3.99 5.75
N THR A 210 -2.43 4.86 6.26
CA THR A 210 -3.74 5.09 5.68
C THR A 210 -4.11 6.57 5.69
N VAL A 211 -4.89 7.00 4.70
CA VAL A 211 -5.36 8.37 4.57
C VAL A 211 -6.87 8.42 4.79
N ILE A 212 -7.32 9.34 5.63
CA ILE A 212 -8.75 9.68 5.79
C ILE A 212 -8.89 11.20 5.70
N GLY A 213 -9.57 11.69 4.67
CA GLY A 213 -9.72 13.12 4.42
C GLY A 213 -8.38 13.86 4.30
N ASP A 214 -8.15 14.85 5.14
CA ASP A 214 -6.92 15.64 5.15
C ASP A 214 -5.87 15.12 6.14
N HIS A 215 -5.98 13.87 6.57
CA HIS A 215 -5.09 13.28 7.55
C HIS A 215 -4.48 11.97 7.07
N LEU A 216 -3.17 11.84 7.33
CA LEU A 216 -2.42 10.60 7.21
C LEU A 216 -2.25 10.01 8.60
N TYR A 217 -2.46 8.71 8.72
CA TYR A 217 -2.26 7.94 9.93
C TYR A 217 -1.16 6.92 9.71
N CYS A 218 -0.18 6.90 10.61
CA CYS A 218 0.76 5.81 10.74
C CYS A 218 1.04 5.55 12.22
N ALA A 219 1.74 4.48 12.52
CA ALA A 219 2.01 4.13 13.90
C ALA A 219 3.51 4.01 14.13
N GLY A 220 3.92 3.90 15.35
CA GLY A 220 5.29 3.64 15.76
C GLY A 220 5.31 2.63 16.89
N GLY A 221 6.42 1.96 17.04
CA GLY A 221 6.63 0.98 18.10
C GLY A 221 7.78 0.05 17.74
N GLY A 222 8.41 -0.51 18.74
CA GLY A 222 9.53 -1.40 18.57
C GLY A 222 10.54 -1.31 19.70
N PHE A 223 11.75 -1.77 19.45
CA PHE A 223 12.77 -1.93 20.48
C PHE A 223 13.14 -0.63 21.22
N TRP A 224 12.97 0.53 20.58
CA TRP A 224 13.51 1.80 21.06
C TRP A 224 12.46 2.90 21.19
N SER A 225 11.22 2.65 20.79
CA SER A 225 10.14 3.61 20.83
C SER A 225 8.88 3.03 21.47
N GLU A 226 8.09 3.91 22.13
CA GLU A 226 6.75 3.55 22.59
C GLU A 226 5.82 3.31 21.42
N THR A 227 4.91 2.34 21.57
CA THR A 227 3.89 2.07 20.55
C THR A 227 2.83 3.16 20.59
N LYS A 228 2.70 3.88 19.48
CA LYS A 228 1.77 5.02 19.32
C LYS A 228 1.15 5.02 17.94
N LEU A 229 -0.05 5.56 17.83
CA LEU A 229 -0.63 6.05 16.59
C LEU A 229 -0.29 7.52 16.43
N PHE A 230 0.10 7.92 15.23
CA PHE A 230 0.43 9.28 14.85
C PHE A 230 -0.54 9.77 13.77
N GLU A 231 -0.91 11.03 13.88
CA GLU A 231 -1.66 11.75 12.86
C GLU A 231 -0.80 12.85 12.26
N PHE A 232 -0.88 12.98 10.95
CA PHE A 232 -0.24 14.04 10.16
C PHE A 232 -1.31 14.74 9.34
N THR A 233 -1.27 16.05 9.30
CA THR A 233 -2.22 16.85 8.53
C THR A 233 -1.61 17.26 7.19
N ARG A 234 -2.43 17.26 6.14
CA ARG A 234 -2.06 17.72 4.79
C ARG A 234 -1.34 19.06 4.84
N GLY A 235 -0.20 19.17 4.17
CA GLY A 235 0.62 20.38 4.11
C GLY A 235 1.42 20.70 5.38
N SER A 236 1.42 19.81 6.39
CA SER A 236 2.19 19.98 7.61
C SER A 236 3.45 19.11 7.60
N ASP A 237 4.56 19.67 8.08
CA ASP A 237 5.81 18.96 8.33
C ASP A 237 6.00 18.63 9.83
N GLU A 238 4.90 18.54 10.58
CA GLU A 238 4.91 18.19 12.00
C GLU A 238 3.83 17.16 12.31
N VAL A 239 4.10 16.27 13.26
CA VAL A 239 3.08 15.39 13.87
C VAL A 239 1.97 16.24 14.48
N THR A 240 0.73 15.97 14.11
CA THR A 240 -0.44 16.71 14.60
C THR A 240 -0.90 16.20 15.96
N ARG A 241 -1.04 14.88 16.08
CA ARG A 241 -1.50 14.22 17.32
C ARG A 241 -0.81 12.86 17.50
N GLU A 242 -0.70 12.45 18.76
CA GLU A 242 -0.19 11.12 19.15
C GLU A 242 -1.16 10.45 20.10
N LEU A 243 -1.32 9.12 19.97
CA LEU A 243 -2.15 8.31 20.84
C LEU A 243 -1.38 7.05 21.27
N PRO A 244 -1.08 6.86 22.58
CA PRO A 244 -0.43 5.66 23.05
C PRO A 244 -1.28 4.40 22.82
N LEU A 245 -0.63 3.32 22.42
CA LEU A 245 -1.24 2.02 22.13
C LEU A 245 -0.61 0.91 23.00
N LYS A 246 -1.31 -0.20 23.18
CA LYS A 246 -0.72 -1.44 23.71
C LYS A 246 -0.02 -2.21 22.58
N GLY A 247 0.91 -3.10 22.99
CA GLY A 247 1.73 -3.90 22.07
C GLY A 247 3.15 -3.38 21.97
N GLU A 248 4.00 -4.12 21.28
CA GLU A 248 5.42 -3.78 21.11
C GLU A 248 5.72 -3.29 19.69
N PHE A 249 5.08 -3.89 18.68
CA PHE A 249 5.30 -3.63 17.26
C PHE A 249 3.99 -3.38 16.54
N ILE A 250 4.05 -2.66 15.45
CA ILE A 250 2.91 -2.47 14.55
C ILE A 250 2.83 -3.66 13.61
N SER A 251 1.65 -4.27 13.53
CA SER A 251 1.31 -5.22 12.49
C SER A 251 0.67 -4.52 11.29
N GLY A 252 -0.25 -3.59 11.52
CA GLY A 252 -0.87 -2.83 10.45
C GLY A 252 -1.97 -1.90 10.94
N ILE A 253 -2.48 -1.10 10.00
CA ILE A 253 -3.61 -0.19 10.19
C ILE A 253 -4.62 -0.45 9.07
N CYS A 254 -5.89 -0.61 9.44
CA CYS A 254 -7.00 -0.75 8.50
C CYS A 254 -8.00 0.38 8.74
N ARG A 255 -8.49 1.01 7.68
CA ARG A 255 -9.66 1.88 7.75
C ARG A 255 -10.91 1.01 7.89
N THR A 256 -11.73 1.25 8.89
CA THR A 256 -12.99 0.53 9.16
C THR A 256 -14.22 1.39 8.93
N GLY A 257 -14.03 2.69 8.78
CA GLY A 257 -15.09 3.66 8.53
C GLY A 257 -14.50 5.02 8.13
N ASP A 258 -15.36 6.01 7.94
CA ASP A 258 -14.93 7.34 7.54
C ASP A 258 -14.15 8.07 8.65
N HIS A 259 -14.39 7.70 9.90
CA HIS A 259 -13.76 8.29 11.08
C HIS A 259 -13.22 7.23 12.03
N GLU A 260 -12.96 6.01 11.54
CA GLU A 260 -12.53 4.93 12.39
C GLU A 260 -11.37 4.13 11.79
N LEU A 261 -10.40 3.84 12.64
CA LEU A 261 -9.24 2.99 12.35
C LEU A 261 -9.25 1.76 13.24
N LEU A 262 -8.84 0.63 12.68
CA LEU A 262 -8.41 -0.55 13.41
C LEU A 262 -6.89 -0.63 13.34
N VAL A 263 -6.23 -0.43 14.49
CA VAL A 263 -4.78 -0.56 14.61
C VAL A 263 -4.46 -1.93 15.22
N ALA A 264 -3.68 -2.71 14.50
CA ALA A 264 -3.21 -4.02 14.93
C ALA A 264 -1.77 -3.91 15.42
N THR A 265 -1.54 -4.34 16.67
CA THR A 265 -0.20 -4.40 17.27
C THR A 265 0.11 -5.81 17.73
N CYS A 266 1.38 -6.18 17.72
CA CYS A 266 1.83 -7.52 18.07
C CYS A 266 3.04 -7.47 19.00
N GLY A 267 3.43 -8.62 19.53
CA GLY A 267 4.74 -8.86 20.13
C GLY A 267 5.77 -9.20 19.05
N ARG A 268 6.88 -9.78 19.44
CA ARG A 268 7.88 -10.31 18.50
C ARG A 268 7.29 -11.45 17.69
N SER A 269 7.82 -11.67 16.48
CA SER A 269 7.47 -12.82 15.64
C SER A 269 7.39 -14.13 16.46
N GLY A 270 6.33 -14.89 16.23
CA GLY A 270 5.98 -16.07 17.04
C GLY A 270 5.30 -15.76 18.37
N SER A 271 5.08 -14.49 18.72
CA SER A 271 4.35 -14.11 19.93
C SER A 271 2.84 -14.02 19.65
N THR A 272 2.05 -14.68 20.50
CA THR A 272 0.58 -14.56 20.46
C THR A 272 0.05 -13.37 21.27
N LYS A 273 0.93 -12.50 21.81
CA LYS A 273 0.52 -11.28 22.52
C LYS A 273 0.28 -10.14 21.55
N SER A 274 -0.94 -10.04 21.08
CA SER A 274 -1.35 -9.03 20.13
C SER A 274 -2.53 -8.24 20.66
N TYR A 275 -2.77 -7.07 20.08
CA TYR A 275 -3.91 -6.22 20.42
C TYR A 275 -4.55 -5.66 19.15
N LEU A 276 -5.86 -5.52 19.19
CA LEU A 276 -6.65 -4.80 18.20
C LEU A 276 -7.29 -3.59 18.89
N THR A 277 -6.98 -2.40 18.36
CA THR A 277 -7.39 -1.12 18.94
C THR A 277 -8.20 -0.35 17.90
N TYR A 278 -9.48 -0.10 18.19
CA TYR A 278 -10.30 0.80 17.40
C TYR A 278 -10.12 2.22 17.90
N VAL A 279 -9.89 3.13 16.98
CA VAL A 279 -9.66 4.55 17.25
C VAL A 279 -10.67 5.38 16.45
N ASP A 280 -11.43 6.20 17.13
CA ASP A 280 -12.23 7.26 16.52
C ASP A 280 -11.31 8.45 16.24
N THR A 281 -11.20 8.81 14.96
CA THR A 281 -10.23 9.83 14.49
C THR A 281 -10.69 11.25 14.79
N ASP A 282 -11.99 11.50 14.93
CA ASP A 282 -12.51 12.84 15.26
C ASP A 282 -12.25 13.16 16.72
N SER A 283 -12.70 12.29 17.63
CA SER A 283 -12.51 12.46 19.06
C SER A 283 -11.09 12.15 19.53
N TRP A 284 -10.28 11.55 18.66
CA TRP A 284 -8.92 11.07 18.95
C TRP A 284 -8.87 10.19 20.19
N SER A 285 -9.72 9.18 20.22
CA SER A 285 -9.87 8.32 21.38
C SER A 285 -10.01 6.84 21.00
N ILE A 286 -9.52 5.98 21.89
CA ILE A 286 -9.71 4.54 21.77
C ILE A 286 -11.16 4.22 22.13
N THR A 287 -11.91 3.66 21.19
CA THR A 287 -13.30 3.22 21.38
C THR A 287 -13.39 1.78 21.85
N LEU A 288 -12.44 0.93 21.41
CA LEU A 288 -12.32 -0.45 21.81
C LEU A 288 -10.84 -0.86 21.76
N GLU A 289 -10.38 -1.58 22.79
CA GLU A 289 -9.06 -2.22 22.79
C GLU A 289 -9.19 -3.64 23.34
N ARG A 290 -8.80 -4.63 22.54
CA ARG A 290 -8.87 -6.04 22.92
C ARG A 290 -7.55 -6.78 22.70
N PRO A 291 -7.13 -7.62 23.67
CA PRO A 291 -6.07 -8.57 23.46
C PRO A 291 -6.52 -9.64 22.47
N LEU A 292 -5.61 -10.05 21.60
CA LEU A 292 -5.77 -11.16 20.67
C LEU A 292 -4.69 -12.19 20.99
N ASN A 293 -5.10 -13.45 21.18
CA ASN A 293 -4.18 -14.56 21.41
C ASN A 293 -3.82 -15.25 20.08
N ALA A 294 -3.23 -14.49 19.17
CA ALA A 294 -2.75 -14.97 17.88
C ALA A 294 -1.50 -14.18 17.46
N ASP A 295 -0.62 -14.82 16.70
CA ASP A 295 0.47 -14.14 16.03
C ASP A 295 -0.08 -13.45 14.77
N ILE A 296 0.00 -12.12 14.77
CA ILE A 296 -0.40 -11.29 13.65
C ILE A 296 0.78 -10.45 13.15
N SER A 297 2.01 -10.88 13.41
CA SER A 297 3.20 -10.14 13.00
C SER A 297 3.24 -9.93 11.49
N ALA A 298 3.74 -8.76 11.09
CA ALA A 298 4.04 -8.47 9.70
C ALA A 298 5.46 -8.97 9.41
N GLU A 299 5.57 -10.18 8.86
CA GLU A 299 6.87 -10.80 8.54
C GLU A 299 7.58 -10.13 7.36
N PHE A 300 6.84 -9.39 6.53
CA PHE A 300 7.38 -8.68 5.38
C PHE A 300 7.36 -7.18 5.62
N MET A 301 8.45 -6.51 5.29
CA MET A 301 8.66 -5.08 5.62
C MET A 301 7.67 -4.13 4.97
N ASN A 302 7.23 -4.44 3.75
CA ASN A 302 6.55 -3.49 2.88
C ASN A 302 5.02 -3.64 2.86
N SER A 303 4.46 -4.45 3.76
CA SER A 303 3.02 -4.66 3.81
C SER A 303 2.50 -4.88 5.22
N SER A 304 1.22 -4.59 5.43
CA SER A 304 0.53 -4.86 6.68
C SER A 304 0.44 -6.35 6.95
N GLY A 305 0.67 -6.79 8.18
CA GLY A 305 0.50 -8.18 8.60
C GLY A 305 -0.95 -8.62 8.71
N VAL A 306 -1.89 -7.65 8.67
CA VAL A 306 -3.32 -7.88 8.73
C VAL A 306 -4.02 -7.20 7.57
N THR A 307 -5.13 -7.80 7.12
CA THR A 307 -5.98 -7.24 6.07
C THR A 307 -7.45 -7.51 6.38
N LEU A 308 -8.33 -6.61 5.97
CA LEU A 308 -9.74 -6.62 6.33
C LEU A 308 -10.61 -6.86 5.10
N ALA A 309 -11.56 -7.79 5.18
CA ALA A 309 -12.66 -7.91 4.23
C ALA A 309 -13.94 -8.35 4.94
N GLY A 310 -15.01 -7.61 4.72
CA GLY A 310 -16.28 -7.84 5.41
C GLY A 310 -16.12 -7.80 6.94
N ASP A 311 -16.62 -8.83 7.62
CA ASP A 311 -16.58 -8.96 9.07
C ASP A 311 -15.33 -9.68 9.58
N TYR A 312 -14.31 -9.91 8.73
CA TYR A 312 -13.15 -10.71 9.08
C TYR A 312 -11.83 -9.97 8.86
N LEU A 313 -10.94 -10.14 9.84
CA LEU A 313 -9.53 -9.77 9.75
C LEU A 313 -8.71 -11.01 9.40
N TYR A 314 -7.94 -10.97 8.33
CA TYR A 314 -7.10 -12.06 7.84
C TYR A 314 -5.63 -11.79 8.14
N PHE A 315 -4.89 -12.84 8.47
CA PHE A 315 -3.45 -12.79 8.75
C PHE A 315 -2.80 -14.18 8.59
N ALA A 316 -1.50 -14.21 8.40
CA ALA A 316 -0.75 -15.45 8.23
C ALA A 316 0.56 -15.50 9.03
N ALA A 317 1.13 -14.34 9.42
CA ALA A 317 2.40 -14.23 10.14
C ALA A 317 3.52 -15.08 9.48
N GLY A 318 3.64 -15.00 8.14
CA GLY A 318 4.59 -15.77 7.36
C GLY A 318 4.28 -17.27 7.16
N SER A 319 3.21 -17.78 7.81
CA SER A 319 2.77 -19.17 7.70
C SER A 319 2.08 -19.46 6.35
N LEU A 320 2.15 -20.72 5.90
CA LEU A 320 1.31 -21.22 4.80
C LEU A 320 -0.13 -21.55 5.23
N THR A 321 -0.50 -21.23 6.47
CA THR A 321 -1.88 -21.25 6.94
C THR A 321 -2.36 -19.84 7.15
N VAL A 322 -3.40 -19.44 6.44
CA VAL A 322 -4.07 -18.16 6.66
C VAL A 322 -5.14 -18.35 7.71
N SER A 323 -5.09 -17.54 8.73
CA SER A 323 -6.12 -17.47 9.78
C SER A 323 -7.03 -16.28 9.54
N ARG A 324 -8.25 -16.37 10.07
CA ARG A 324 -9.18 -15.24 10.16
C ARG A 324 -9.71 -15.05 11.57
N LEU A 325 -9.93 -13.82 11.93
CA LEU A 325 -10.64 -13.40 13.14
C LEU A 325 -12.00 -12.85 12.76
N SER A 326 -13.07 -13.40 13.33
CA SER A 326 -14.39 -12.78 13.25
C SER A 326 -14.46 -11.54 14.14
N LEU A 327 -14.71 -10.37 13.57
CA LEU A 327 -14.89 -9.11 14.32
C LEU A 327 -16.20 -9.08 15.11
N LYS A 328 -17.14 -10.01 14.84
CA LYS A 328 -18.40 -10.15 15.57
C LYS A 328 -18.28 -11.04 16.80
N THR A 329 -17.68 -12.23 16.64
CA THR A 329 -17.56 -13.21 17.74
C THR A 329 -16.24 -13.12 18.47
N TRP A 330 -15.21 -12.54 17.86
CA TRP A 330 -13.82 -12.49 18.34
C TRP A 330 -13.15 -13.86 18.41
N GLU A 331 -13.61 -14.79 17.60
CA GLU A 331 -13.02 -16.12 17.47
C GLU A 331 -12.03 -16.13 16.31
N VAL A 332 -10.89 -16.78 16.55
CA VAL A 332 -9.85 -17.01 15.56
C VAL A 332 -9.95 -18.44 15.08
N GLU A 333 -9.87 -18.64 13.78
CA GLU A 333 -9.82 -19.96 13.17
C GLU A 333 -8.79 -20.03 12.05
N GLU A 334 -8.23 -21.20 11.79
CA GLU A 334 -7.51 -21.50 10.57
C GLU A 334 -8.52 -21.54 9.42
N TYR A 335 -8.21 -20.84 8.32
CA TYR A 335 -9.19 -20.63 7.25
C TYR A 335 -8.74 -21.18 5.91
N ILE A 336 -7.46 -20.98 5.53
CA ILE A 336 -6.90 -21.49 4.29
C ILE A 336 -5.61 -22.23 4.62
N HIS A 337 -5.53 -23.50 4.19
CA HIS A 337 -4.27 -24.23 4.14
C HIS A 337 -3.73 -24.15 2.71
N VAL A 338 -2.80 -23.24 2.48
CA VAL A 338 -2.30 -22.92 1.15
C VAL A 338 -1.72 -24.13 0.43
N THR A 339 -1.15 -25.08 1.18
CA THR A 339 -0.59 -26.33 0.63
C THR A 339 -1.61 -27.29 0.05
N ASP A 340 -2.90 -27.13 0.37
CA ASP A 340 -3.96 -27.96 -0.22
C ASP A 340 -4.17 -27.60 -1.71
N ASP A 341 -3.98 -26.32 -2.05
CA ASP A 341 -4.15 -25.79 -3.41
C ASP A 341 -2.83 -25.56 -4.15
N ALA A 342 -1.73 -25.41 -3.40
CA ALA A 342 -0.37 -25.24 -3.91
C ALA A 342 0.61 -26.13 -3.12
N PRO A 343 0.65 -27.45 -3.34
CA PRO A 343 1.46 -28.38 -2.55
C PRO A 343 2.97 -28.17 -2.67
N GLU A 344 3.41 -27.48 -3.73
CA GLU A 344 4.82 -27.11 -3.92
C GLU A 344 5.22 -25.85 -3.17
N ALA A 345 4.26 -25.10 -2.61
CA ALA A 345 4.54 -23.87 -1.86
C ALA A 345 5.48 -24.13 -0.69
N ARG A 346 6.45 -23.24 -0.51
CA ARG A 346 7.45 -23.32 0.57
C ARG A 346 7.33 -22.16 1.55
N TYR A 347 6.99 -20.97 1.08
CA TYR A 347 6.77 -19.78 1.90
C TYR A 347 5.92 -18.74 1.15
N LEU A 348 5.36 -17.81 1.88
CA LEU A 348 4.72 -16.63 1.32
C LEU A 348 5.80 -15.66 0.80
N THR A 349 5.51 -14.90 -0.25
CA THR A 349 6.41 -13.85 -0.76
C THR A 349 6.08 -12.48 -0.19
N CYS A 350 4.84 -12.28 0.25
CA CYS A 350 4.36 -11.08 0.93
C CYS A 350 3.25 -11.46 1.92
N ASN A 351 2.81 -10.49 2.73
CA ASN A 351 1.63 -10.69 3.57
C ASN A 351 0.38 -10.90 2.70
N VAL A 352 -0.62 -11.56 3.26
CA VAL A 352 -1.90 -11.77 2.57
C VAL A 352 -2.63 -10.44 2.40
N VAL A 353 -3.30 -10.27 1.26
CA VAL A 353 -4.00 -9.03 0.92
C VAL A 353 -5.44 -9.32 0.55
N ALA A 354 -6.37 -8.62 1.17
CA ALA A 354 -7.79 -8.68 0.83
C ALA A 354 -8.19 -7.55 -0.13
N ASP A 355 -9.12 -7.87 -1.01
CA ASP A 355 -9.98 -6.92 -1.69
C ASP A 355 -11.33 -6.92 -0.98
N PRO A 356 -11.63 -5.93 -0.14
CA PRO A 356 -12.86 -5.91 0.64
C PRO A 356 -14.11 -5.67 -0.20
N GLU A 357 -13.98 -5.02 -1.35
CA GLU A 357 -15.12 -4.76 -2.26
C GLU A 357 -15.64 -6.06 -2.88
N ARG A 358 -14.70 -6.90 -3.32
CA ARG A 358 -15.00 -8.19 -3.97
C ARG A 358 -14.96 -9.37 -3.01
N GLN A 359 -14.54 -9.15 -1.75
CA GLN A 359 -14.30 -10.18 -0.75
C GLN A 359 -13.34 -11.27 -1.26
N LEU A 360 -12.30 -10.87 -1.99
CA LEU A 360 -11.24 -11.74 -2.46
C LEU A 360 -10.03 -11.64 -1.55
N LEU A 361 -9.31 -12.75 -1.41
CA LEU A 361 -8.04 -12.82 -0.72
C LEU A 361 -6.95 -13.30 -1.67
N TYR A 362 -5.85 -12.55 -1.72
CA TYR A 362 -4.69 -12.84 -2.55
C TYR A 362 -3.57 -13.38 -1.68
N VAL A 363 -3.03 -14.53 -2.08
CA VAL A 363 -1.92 -15.20 -1.40
C VAL A 363 -0.84 -15.49 -2.42
N SER A 364 0.34 -14.89 -2.25
CA SER A 364 1.49 -15.13 -3.12
C SER A 364 2.48 -16.06 -2.45
N VAL A 365 2.89 -17.12 -3.16
CA VAL A 365 3.81 -18.13 -2.64
C VAL A 365 4.99 -18.35 -3.58
N SER A 366 6.11 -18.78 -2.99
CA SER A 366 7.25 -19.32 -3.72
C SER A 366 7.32 -20.83 -3.54
N ASN A 367 7.72 -21.52 -4.62
CA ASN A 367 7.90 -22.96 -4.67
C ASN A 367 9.36 -23.38 -4.41
N GLU A 368 10.27 -22.43 -4.31
CA GLU A 368 11.69 -22.65 -4.13
C GLU A 368 12.16 -22.35 -2.72
N LEU A 369 13.09 -23.18 -2.21
CA LEU A 369 13.82 -22.90 -0.98
C LEU A 369 15.15 -22.24 -1.34
N GLY A 370 15.40 -21.03 -0.83
CA GLY A 370 16.71 -20.39 -0.94
C GLY A 370 16.64 -18.88 -1.18
N GLU A 371 17.81 -18.27 -1.30
CA GLU A 371 17.99 -16.82 -1.47
C GLU A 371 17.64 -16.30 -2.89
N ALA A 372 17.12 -17.16 -3.76
CA ALA A 372 16.72 -16.77 -5.11
C ALA A 372 15.46 -15.92 -5.05
N ILE A 373 15.63 -14.62 -5.20
CA ILE A 373 14.56 -13.62 -5.27
C ILE A 373 13.79 -13.72 -6.62
N VAL A 374 14.27 -14.55 -7.53
CA VAL A 374 13.59 -14.92 -8.76
C VAL A 374 13.12 -16.35 -8.58
N SER A 375 11.91 -16.54 -8.15
CA SER A 375 11.37 -17.87 -7.90
C SER A 375 10.11 -18.12 -8.73
N ASP A 376 9.97 -19.35 -9.14
CA ASP A 376 8.67 -19.82 -9.60
C ASP A 376 7.75 -19.96 -8.39
N GLY A 377 6.53 -19.47 -8.52
CA GLY A 377 5.54 -19.50 -7.49
C GLY A 377 4.14 -19.38 -8.04
N ASN A 378 3.19 -19.18 -7.16
CA ASN A 378 1.80 -19.05 -7.49
C ASN A 378 1.17 -17.85 -6.80
N ILE A 379 0.20 -17.24 -7.45
CA ILE A 379 -0.75 -16.33 -6.83
C ILE A 379 -2.08 -17.04 -6.77
N LEU A 380 -2.53 -17.30 -5.56
CA LEU A 380 -3.82 -17.92 -5.30
C LEU A 380 -4.83 -16.82 -4.98
N VAL A 381 -6.00 -16.91 -5.58
CA VAL A 381 -7.10 -15.98 -5.39
C VAL A 381 -8.28 -16.74 -4.81
N TYR A 382 -8.66 -16.42 -3.60
CA TYR A 382 -9.78 -17.03 -2.90
C TYR A 382 -10.97 -16.07 -2.81
N ASP A 383 -12.15 -16.59 -3.06
CA ASP A 383 -13.41 -15.96 -2.71
C ASP A 383 -13.71 -16.27 -1.23
N CYS A 384 -13.78 -15.24 -0.42
CA CYS A 384 -13.98 -15.31 1.02
C CYS A 384 -15.36 -14.76 1.45
N SER A 385 -16.31 -14.64 0.52
CA SER A 385 -17.68 -14.17 0.80
C SER A 385 -18.53 -15.18 1.57
N GLY A 386 -18.12 -16.46 1.58
CA GLY A 386 -18.78 -17.56 2.28
C GLY A 386 -18.11 -17.97 3.60
N GLU A 387 -18.67 -18.98 4.25
CA GLU A 387 -18.07 -19.60 5.43
C GLU A 387 -16.76 -20.30 5.09
N GLU A 388 -16.70 -21.01 3.96
CA GLU A 388 -15.52 -21.71 3.47
C GLU A 388 -14.86 -20.90 2.34
N PRO A 389 -13.52 -20.90 2.23
CA PRO A 389 -12.82 -20.25 1.14
C PRO A 389 -13.01 -21.04 -0.16
N VAL A 390 -13.20 -20.33 -1.26
CA VAL A 390 -13.31 -20.95 -2.59
C VAL A 390 -12.17 -20.48 -3.46
N LEU A 391 -11.26 -21.40 -3.85
CA LEU A 391 -10.20 -21.08 -4.80
C LEU A 391 -10.81 -20.70 -6.16
N LYS A 392 -10.60 -19.45 -6.57
CA LYS A 392 -11.05 -18.93 -7.89
C LYS A 392 -9.97 -19.09 -8.93
N ASN A 393 -8.72 -18.78 -8.56
CA ASN A 393 -7.59 -18.83 -9.48
C ASN A 393 -6.34 -19.34 -8.75
N ASN A 394 -5.56 -20.13 -9.47
CA ASN A 394 -4.20 -20.50 -9.12
C ASN A 394 -3.29 -20.13 -10.30
N LEU A 395 -2.67 -18.97 -10.22
CA LEU A 395 -1.93 -18.35 -11.30
C LEU A 395 -0.44 -18.64 -11.15
N VAL A 396 0.14 -19.30 -12.14
CA VAL A 396 1.59 -19.56 -12.16
C VAL A 396 2.32 -18.24 -12.38
N ASN A 397 3.14 -17.84 -11.42
CA ASN A 397 3.93 -16.61 -11.42
C ASN A 397 5.42 -16.95 -11.55
N ARG A 398 5.90 -17.17 -12.77
CA ARG A 398 7.30 -17.53 -13.05
C ARG A 398 8.19 -16.30 -13.13
N GLY A 399 9.34 -16.38 -12.45
CA GLY A 399 10.35 -15.32 -12.50
C GLY A 399 9.90 -13.99 -11.91
N SER A 400 8.95 -14.01 -10.99
CA SER A 400 8.45 -12.81 -10.33
C SER A 400 8.31 -13.07 -8.83
N TYR A 401 8.73 -12.10 -8.03
CA TYR A 401 8.64 -12.17 -6.57
C TYR A 401 7.83 -10.96 -6.07
N PRO A 402 6.50 -11.09 -5.95
CA PRO A 402 5.69 -10.02 -5.41
C PRO A 402 6.08 -9.71 -3.96
N VAL A 403 6.46 -8.46 -3.71
CA VAL A 403 6.65 -7.94 -2.35
C VAL A 403 5.39 -7.32 -1.80
N ASN A 404 4.46 -6.97 -2.69
CA ASN A 404 3.13 -6.54 -2.32
C ASN A 404 2.12 -6.72 -3.47
N ILE A 405 0.85 -6.78 -3.10
CA ILE A 405 -0.30 -6.96 -4.00
C ILE A 405 -1.27 -5.82 -3.73
N TYR A 406 -1.77 -5.21 -4.80
CA TYR A 406 -2.67 -4.05 -4.70
C TYR A 406 -3.92 -4.30 -5.55
N PRO A 407 -5.04 -4.71 -4.94
CA PRO A 407 -6.34 -4.56 -5.59
C PRO A 407 -6.53 -3.08 -5.93
N VAL A 408 -6.80 -2.77 -7.21
CA VAL A 408 -6.86 -1.37 -7.67
C VAL A 408 -8.03 -0.62 -7.01
N SER A 409 -9.12 -1.34 -6.68
CA SER A 409 -10.26 -0.81 -5.92
C SER A 409 -9.86 -0.06 -4.64
N ARG A 410 -8.78 -0.48 -3.96
CA ARG A 410 -8.32 0.13 -2.70
C ARG A 410 -7.93 1.61 -2.83
N PHE A 411 -7.58 2.05 -4.03
CA PHE A 411 -7.11 3.42 -4.26
C PHE A 411 -8.23 4.42 -4.54
N TYR A 412 -9.47 3.94 -4.69
CA TYR A 412 -10.67 4.74 -4.96
C TYR A 412 -11.52 5.03 -3.71
N ARG A 413 -10.95 4.93 -2.52
CA ARG A 413 -11.62 5.08 -1.22
C ARG A 413 -11.44 6.44 -0.59
#